data_076158e8c2de239a09d64bfbd5f70a4f
#
_entry.id   076158e8c2de239a09d64bfbd5f70a4f
#
_cell.length_a   1.000
_cell.length_b   1.000
_cell.length_c   1.000
_cell.angle_alpha   90.00
_cell.angle_beta   90.00
_cell.angle_gamma   90.00
#
_symmetry.space_group_name_H-M   'P 1'
#
loop_
_entity.id
_entity.type
_entity.pdbx_description
1 polymer ?
#
loop_
_entity_poly.entity_id
_entity_poly.type
_entity_poly.pdbx_seq_one_letter_code
_entity_poly.pdbx_strand_id
1 'polypeptide(L)'
;MRINFTHRGIEITQAMKDYISSKLKKFSKRVDENKDIDVVVKHEANEINTEVMLDTKDGKFLKVKKSGHDFYALTDKIELVIRRELEKLKKH
;
A
#
# COMPACT_ATOMS: atom_id res chain seq x y z
N MET A 1 12.49 -4.34 4.92
CA MET A 1 11.14 -4.28 4.36
C MET A 1 11.22 -4.37 2.84
N ARG A 2 10.68 -5.43 2.27
CA ARG A 2 10.68 -5.64 0.83
C ARG A 2 9.28 -5.42 0.27
N ILE A 3 9.19 -4.67 -0.82
CA ILE A 3 7.92 -4.36 -1.47
C ILE A 3 7.92 -5.00 -2.85
N ASN A 4 6.92 -5.84 -3.11
CA ASN A 4 6.72 -6.48 -4.41
C ASN A 4 5.65 -5.71 -5.18
N PHE A 5 5.89 -5.48 -6.46
CA PHE A 5 4.96 -4.78 -7.33
C PHE A 5 4.42 -5.71 -8.40
N THR A 6 3.11 -5.71 -8.55
CA THR A 6 2.41 -6.40 -9.64
C THR A 6 1.54 -5.37 -10.35
N HIS A 7 1.50 -5.41 -11.68
CA HIS A 7 0.67 -4.47 -12.43
C HIS A 7 0.03 -5.14 -13.64
N ARG A 8 -1.12 -4.61 -14.03
CA ARG A 8 -1.85 -5.08 -15.20
C ARG A 8 -2.60 -3.92 -15.83
N GLY A 9 -2.45 -3.75 -17.16
CA GLY A 9 -3.11 -2.68 -17.90
C GLY A 9 -2.49 -1.30 -17.67
N ILE A 10 -1.41 -1.23 -16.94
CA ILE A 10 -0.69 0.01 -16.64
C ILE A 10 0.76 -0.35 -16.33
N GLU A 11 1.69 0.48 -16.76
CA GLU A 11 3.08 0.35 -16.36
C GLU A 11 3.32 1.14 -15.08
N ILE A 12 4.04 0.53 -14.14
CA ILE A 12 4.46 1.22 -12.93
C ILE A 12 5.84 1.80 -13.19
N THR A 13 5.93 3.12 -13.20
CA THR A 13 7.21 3.81 -13.39
C THR A 13 8.04 3.76 -12.10
N GLN A 14 9.34 4.04 -12.22
CA GLN A 14 10.19 4.11 -11.04
C GLN A 14 9.71 5.22 -10.09
N ALA A 15 9.24 6.34 -10.63
CA ALA A 15 8.71 7.43 -9.81
C ALA A 15 7.49 6.98 -8.98
N MET A 16 6.61 6.18 -9.58
CA MET A 16 5.46 5.62 -8.86
C MET A 16 5.90 4.67 -7.76
N LYS A 17 6.84 3.79 -8.06
CA LYS A 17 7.38 2.86 -7.06
C LYS A 17 8.01 3.61 -5.89
N ASP A 18 8.82 4.63 -6.20
CA ASP A 18 9.50 5.42 -5.17
C ASP A 18 8.50 6.15 -4.29
N TYR A 19 7.46 6.69 -4.90
CA TYR A 19 6.45 7.44 -4.16
C TYR A 19 5.72 6.55 -3.14
N ILE A 20 5.17 5.42 -3.59
CA ILE A 20 4.44 4.55 -2.68
C ILE A 20 5.37 3.90 -1.65
N SER A 21 6.60 3.57 -2.06
CA SER A 21 7.58 3.01 -1.13
C SER A 21 7.93 3.99 -0.01
N SER A 22 8.09 5.28 -0.34
CA SER A 22 8.38 6.29 0.68
C SER A 22 7.25 6.44 1.69
N LYS A 23 6.00 6.31 1.22
CA LYS A 23 4.84 6.36 2.12
C LYS A 23 4.78 5.13 3.02
N LEU A 24 5.02 3.95 2.47
CA LEU A 24 4.97 2.71 3.24
C LEU A 24 6.10 2.59 4.25
N LYS A 25 7.28 3.15 3.97
CA LYS A 25 8.41 3.16 4.89
C LYS A 25 8.10 3.87 6.20
N LYS A 26 7.15 4.78 6.21
CA LYS A 26 6.72 5.47 7.43
C LYS A 26 6.17 4.50 8.47
N PHE A 27 5.72 3.33 8.05
CA PHE A 27 5.14 2.31 8.93
C PHE A 27 6.11 1.19 9.28
N SER A 28 7.40 1.33 8.94
CA SER A 28 8.39 0.25 9.10
C SER A 28 8.46 -0.32 10.51
N LYS A 29 8.21 0.50 11.53
CA LYS A 29 8.24 0.04 12.92
C LYS A 29 7.04 -0.81 13.31
N ARG A 30 5.99 -0.79 12.51
CA ARG A 30 4.75 -1.51 12.78
C ARG A 30 4.53 -2.70 11.85
N VAL A 31 5.28 -2.77 10.77
CA VAL A 31 5.17 -3.82 9.75
C VAL A 31 6.12 -4.96 10.09
N ASP A 32 5.68 -6.20 9.84
CA ASP A 32 6.52 -7.39 10.01
C ASP A 32 7.62 -7.37 8.95
N GLU A 33 8.85 -7.13 9.36
CA GLU A 33 9.98 -7.03 8.45
C GLU A 33 10.42 -8.36 7.83
N ASN A 34 9.89 -9.47 8.34
CA ASN A 34 10.15 -10.81 7.80
C ASN A 34 9.19 -11.18 6.69
N LYS A 35 8.21 -10.33 6.40
CA LYS A 35 7.22 -10.55 5.35
C LYS A 35 7.25 -9.41 4.35
N ASP A 36 6.95 -9.74 3.09
CA ASP A 36 6.90 -8.75 2.03
C ASP A 36 5.61 -7.96 2.09
N ILE A 37 5.68 -6.71 1.62
CA ILE A 37 4.49 -5.91 1.35
C ILE A 37 4.20 -6.08 -0.14
N ASP A 38 2.94 -6.38 -0.48
CA ASP A 38 2.54 -6.51 -1.88
C ASP A 38 1.74 -5.29 -2.32
N VAL A 39 2.14 -4.72 -3.45
CA VAL A 39 1.43 -3.61 -4.09
C VAL A 39 0.96 -4.08 -5.45
N VAL A 40 -0.35 -4.02 -5.68
CA VAL A 40 -0.95 -4.42 -6.95
C VAL A 40 -1.63 -3.20 -7.56
N VAL A 41 -1.27 -2.88 -8.81
CA VAL A 41 -1.85 -1.75 -9.53
C VAL A 41 -2.45 -2.27 -10.82
N LYS A 42 -3.72 -2.00 -11.04
CA LYS A 42 -4.43 -2.40 -12.25
C LYS A 42 -5.15 -1.23 -12.86
N HIS A 43 -5.24 -1.23 -14.18
CA HIS A 43 -6.06 -0.25 -14.89
C HIS A 43 -7.22 -1.02 -15.53
N GLU A 44 -8.44 -0.78 -15.05
CA GLU A 44 -9.65 -1.45 -15.52
C GLU A 44 -10.81 -0.46 -15.50
N ALA A 45 -11.70 -0.55 -16.48
CA ALA A 45 -12.92 0.27 -16.53
C ALA A 45 -12.63 1.77 -16.35
N ASN A 46 -11.56 2.25 -17.01
CA ASN A 46 -11.13 3.66 -16.98
C ASN A 46 -10.65 4.14 -15.62
N GLU A 47 -10.37 3.23 -14.69
CA GLU A 47 -9.85 3.58 -13.38
C GLU A 47 -8.59 2.84 -13.04
N ILE A 48 -7.76 3.45 -12.22
CA ILE A 48 -6.62 2.80 -11.61
C ILE A 48 -7.08 2.23 -10.27
N ASN A 49 -6.79 0.95 -10.04
CA ASN A 49 -7.05 0.29 -8.77
C ASN A 49 -5.71 -0.01 -8.12
N THR A 50 -5.46 0.53 -6.94
CA THR A 50 -4.23 0.29 -6.20
C THR A 50 -4.57 -0.43 -4.91
N GLU A 51 -3.86 -1.54 -4.66
CA GLU A 51 -4.07 -2.37 -3.48
C GLU A 51 -2.75 -2.60 -2.78
N VAL A 52 -2.75 -2.45 -1.46
CA VAL A 52 -1.59 -2.72 -0.63
C VAL A 52 -1.96 -3.78 0.39
N MET A 53 -1.15 -4.82 0.47
CA MET A 53 -1.31 -5.91 1.42
C MET A 53 -0.06 -5.99 2.28
N LEU A 54 -0.23 -5.97 3.58
CA LEU A 54 0.88 -6.04 4.51
C LEU A 54 0.50 -6.78 5.79
N ASP A 55 1.51 -7.32 6.47
CA ASP A 55 1.37 -7.95 7.77
C ASP A 55 2.00 -7.05 8.82
N THR A 56 1.33 -6.90 9.96
CA THR A 56 1.85 -6.12 11.09
C THR A 56 2.72 -7.00 11.98
N LYS A 57 3.53 -6.37 12.83
CA LYS A 57 4.40 -7.09 13.77
C LYS A 57 3.61 -7.93 14.77
N ASP A 58 2.40 -7.52 15.09
CA ASP A 58 1.55 -8.26 16.03
C ASP A 58 0.64 -9.28 15.34
N GLY A 59 0.95 -9.63 14.10
CA GLY A 59 0.29 -10.73 13.41
C GLY A 59 -1.04 -10.42 12.75
N LYS A 60 -1.33 -9.16 12.51
CA LYS A 60 -2.54 -8.76 11.77
C LYS A 60 -2.23 -8.58 10.30
N PHE A 61 -3.23 -8.82 9.46
CA PHE A 61 -3.12 -8.62 8.02
C PHE A 61 -4.00 -7.44 7.61
N LEU A 62 -3.40 -6.51 6.87
CA LEU A 62 -4.11 -5.36 6.33
C LEU A 62 -4.14 -5.43 4.82
N LYS A 63 -5.31 -5.18 4.25
CA LYS A 63 -5.51 -5.09 2.81
C LYS A 63 -6.29 -3.81 2.55
N VAL A 64 -5.65 -2.87 1.85
CA VAL A 64 -6.24 -1.56 1.57
C VAL A 64 -6.29 -1.36 0.07
N LYS A 65 -7.46 -1.03 -0.46
CA LYS A 65 -7.67 -0.83 -1.88
C LYS A 65 -8.36 0.50 -2.12
N LYS A 66 -7.86 1.26 -3.09
CA LYS A 66 -8.45 2.51 -3.55
C LYS A 66 -8.48 2.57 -5.06
N SER A 67 -9.50 3.19 -5.60
CA SER A 67 -9.71 3.33 -7.05
C SER A 67 -9.93 4.79 -7.41
N GLY A 68 -9.47 5.19 -8.58
CA GLY A 68 -9.61 6.54 -9.09
C GLY A 68 -8.75 6.76 -10.31
N HIS A 69 -8.43 8.02 -10.60
CA HIS A 69 -7.72 8.39 -11.84
C HIS A 69 -6.27 8.82 -11.62
N ASP A 70 -5.86 9.05 -10.40
CA ASP A 70 -4.51 9.54 -10.09
C ASP A 70 -3.85 8.61 -9.07
N PHE A 71 -2.84 7.87 -9.52
CA PHE A 71 -2.10 6.93 -8.67
C PHE A 71 -1.54 7.60 -7.41
N TYR A 72 -1.01 8.80 -7.54
CA TYR A 72 -0.39 9.50 -6.40
C TYR A 72 -1.43 9.88 -5.34
N ALA A 73 -2.58 10.37 -5.81
CA ALA A 73 -3.68 10.68 -4.89
C ALA A 73 -4.22 9.42 -4.21
N LEU A 74 -4.30 8.30 -4.95
CA LEU A 74 -4.72 7.02 -4.37
C LEU A 74 -3.73 6.54 -3.31
N THR A 75 -2.43 6.71 -3.57
CA THR A 75 -1.39 6.36 -2.61
C THR A 75 -1.53 7.15 -1.31
N ASP A 76 -1.82 8.43 -1.40
CA ASP A 76 -2.02 9.26 -0.21
C ASP A 76 -3.22 8.79 0.61
N LYS A 77 -4.30 8.39 -0.07
CA LYS A 77 -5.49 7.85 0.61
C LYS A 77 -5.18 6.51 1.28
N ILE A 78 -4.41 5.67 0.62
CA ILE A 78 -3.99 4.39 1.18
C ILE A 78 -3.16 4.61 2.45
N GLU A 79 -2.24 5.55 2.41
CA GLU A 79 -1.42 5.90 3.57
C GLU A 79 -2.31 6.27 4.77
N LEU A 80 -3.32 7.10 4.55
CA LEU A 80 -4.24 7.51 5.61
C LEU A 80 -5.00 6.33 6.20
N VAL A 81 -5.47 5.41 5.35
CA VAL A 81 -6.20 4.24 5.82
C VAL A 81 -5.29 3.32 6.64
N ILE A 82 -4.07 3.07 6.16
CA ILE A 82 -3.12 2.24 6.90
C ILE A 82 -2.84 2.86 8.28
N ARG A 83 -2.62 4.16 8.33
CA ARG A 83 -2.37 4.87 9.58
C ARG A 83 -3.52 4.69 10.57
N ARG A 84 -4.76 4.86 10.10
CA ARG A 84 -5.95 4.68 10.92
C ARG A 84 -6.08 3.25 11.44
N GLU A 85 -5.83 2.28 10.56
CA GLU A 85 -5.92 0.88 10.95
C GLU A 85 -4.86 0.49 11.98
N LEU A 86 -3.64 0.98 11.82
CA LEU A 86 -2.58 0.74 12.78
C LEU A 86 -2.88 1.38 14.13
N GLU A 87 -3.48 2.56 14.13
CA GLU A 87 -3.88 3.21 15.37
C GLU A 87 -4.97 2.46 16.10
N LYS A 88 -5.93 1.88 15.38
CA LYS A 88 -6.95 1.03 15.99
C LYS A 88 -6.34 -0.17 16.68
N LEU A 89 -5.28 -0.75 16.12
CA LEU A 89 -4.60 -1.89 16.72
C LEU A 89 -3.84 -1.53 18.00
N LYS A 90 -3.55 -0.25 18.21
CA LYS A 90 -2.91 0.22 19.46
C LYS A 90 -3.88 0.34 20.62
N LYS A 91 -5.16 0.46 20.32
CA LYS A 91 -6.19 0.72 21.35
C LYS A 91 -6.77 -0.59 21.83
N HIS A 92 -6.34 -1.01 22.98
CA HIS A 92 -6.86 -2.22 23.61
C HIS A 92 -7.29 -1.92 25.01
#